data_dddf7bd808c45e8380102b0a47c2c5bc
#
_entry.id   dddf7bd808c45e8380102b0a47c2c5bc
#
_cell.length_a   1.000
_cell.length_b   1.000
_cell.length_c   1.000
_cell.angle_alpha   90.00
_cell.angle_beta   90.00
_cell.angle_gamma   90.00
#
_symmetry.space_group_name_H-M   'P 1'
#
loop_
_entity.id
_entity.type
_entity.pdbx_description
1 polymer ?
#
loop_
_entity_poly.entity_id
_entity_poly.type
_entity_poly.pdbx_seq_one_letter_code
_entity_poly.pdbx_strand_id
1 'polypeptide(L)'
;MPGIKEIRVKIKSVQNTRKVTRALEMVSASKIRKAQDRMKTSRPYARAMKQLIGHLAQANSEYRHPYLIQREDVKRVGYIIISSDR
;
A
#
# COMPACT_ATOMS: atom_id res chain seq x y z
N MET A 1 3.07 -10.78 -49.65
CA MET A 1 4.11 -11.19 -48.68
C MET A 1 4.79 -9.97 -48.10
N PRO A 2 4.95 -9.90 -46.81
CA PRO A 2 5.74 -8.85 -46.20
C PRO A 2 7.20 -8.98 -46.69
N GLY A 3 7.75 -7.90 -47.17
CA GLY A 3 9.13 -7.87 -47.61
C GLY A 3 10.09 -7.96 -46.44
N ILE A 4 11.34 -8.32 -46.70
CA ILE A 4 12.42 -8.38 -45.68
C ILE A 4 12.54 -7.05 -44.95
N LYS A 5 12.29 -5.95 -45.64
CA LYS A 5 12.35 -4.59 -45.07
C LYS A 5 11.28 -4.39 -43.98
N GLU A 6 10.07 -4.87 -44.21
CA GLU A 6 8.97 -4.81 -43.21
C GLU A 6 9.26 -5.65 -41.99
N ILE A 7 9.84 -6.83 -42.18
CA ILE A 7 10.24 -7.71 -41.07
C ILE A 7 11.32 -7.04 -40.21
N ARG A 8 12.30 -6.40 -40.83
CA ARG A 8 13.35 -5.65 -40.12
C ARG A 8 12.78 -4.50 -39.30
N VAL A 9 11.80 -3.78 -39.86
CA VAL A 9 11.11 -2.70 -39.13
C VAL A 9 10.35 -3.25 -37.94
N LYS A 10 9.66 -4.37 -38.10
CA LYS A 10 8.96 -5.05 -36.99
C LYS A 10 9.92 -5.51 -35.90
N ILE A 11 11.04 -6.11 -36.26
CA ILE A 11 12.07 -6.55 -35.29
C ILE A 11 12.58 -5.36 -34.48
N LYS A 12 12.90 -4.25 -35.17
CA LYS A 12 13.37 -3.04 -34.53
C LYS A 12 12.32 -2.45 -33.58
N SER A 13 11.06 -2.43 -33.98
CA SER A 13 9.94 -1.97 -33.17
C SER A 13 9.76 -2.81 -31.89
N VAL A 14 9.82 -4.14 -32.03
CA VAL A 14 9.74 -5.06 -30.88
C VAL A 14 10.92 -4.89 -29.94
N GLN A 15 12.12 -4.72 -30.46
CA GLN A 15 13.30 -4.44 -29.64
C GLN A 15 13.17 -3.14 -28.85
N ASN A 16 12.64 -2.09 -29.49
CA ASN A 16 12.40 -0.81 -28.81
C ASN A 16 11.34 -0.96 -27.71
N THR A 17 10.24 -1.66 -27.99
CA THR A 17 9.20 -1.95 -27.00
C THR A 17 9.78 -2.73 -25.81
N ARG A 18 10.64 -3.71 -26.07
CA ARG A 18 11.32 -4.47 -25.03
C ARG A 18 12.17 -3.57 -24.13
N LYS A 19 12.93 -2.64 -24.71
CA LYS A 19 13.75 -1.69 -23.94
C LYS A 19 12.88 -0.79 -23.07
N VAL A 20 11.78 -0.26 -23.62
CA VAL A 20 10.83 0.58 -22.87
C VAL A 20 10.20 -0.21 -21.73
N THR A 21 9.74 -1.42 -22.00
CA THR A 21 9.14 -2.30 -20.99
C THR A 21 10.10 -2.60 -19.86
N ARG A 22 11.36 -2.90 -20.18
CA ARG A 22 12.39 -3.14 -19.18
C ARG A 22 12.68 -1.90 -18.33
N ALA A 23 12.72 -0.72 -18.93
CA ALA A 23 12.89 0.53 -18.22
C ALA A 23 11.72 0.80 -17.25
N LEU A 24 10.49 0.56 -17.69
CA LEU A 24 9.30 0.68 -16.85
C LEU A 24 9.29 -0.33 -15.71
N GLU A 25 9.74 -1.56 -15.98
CA GLU A 25 9.90 -2.58 -14.94
C GLU A 25 10.87 -2.13 -13.84
N MET A 26 12.02 -1.57 -14.23
CA MET A 26 13.00 -1.05 -13.27
C MET A 26 12.46 0.10 -12.45
N VAL A 27 11.74 1.03 -13.08
CA VAL A 27 11.10 2.16 -12.38
C VAL A 27 10.04 1.65 -11.39
N SER A 28 9.22 0.70 -11.82
CA SER A 28 8.17 0.11 -10.97
C SER A 28 8.78 -0.64 -9.79
N ALA A 29 9.83 -1.41 -9.99
CA ALA A 29 10.55 -2.12 -8.94
C ALA A 29 11.12 -1.13 -7.90
N SER A 30 11.68 0.00 -8.36
CA SER A 30 12.19 1.06 -7.48
C SER A 30 11.07 1.68 -6.64
N LYS A 31 9.92 1.96 -7.26
CA LYS A 31 8.75 2.51 -6.55
C LYS A 31 8.20 1.54 -5.51
N ILE A 32 8.12 0.25 -5.84
CA ILE A 32 7.69 -0.79 -4.90
C ILE A 32 8.64 -0.86 -3.72
N ARG A 33 9.94 -0.83 -3.96
CA ARG A 33 10.95 -0.85 -2.89
C ARG A 33 10.80 0.33 -1.94
N LYS A 34 10.60 1.54 -2.46
CA LYS A 34 10.36 2.73 -1.64
C LYS A 34 9.09 2.60 -0.80
N ALA A 35 8.01 2.09 -1.38
CA ALA A 35 6.77 1.85 -0.66
C ALA A 35 6.95 0.82 0.46
N GLN A 36 7.67 -0.28 0.19
CA GLN A 36 8.00 -1.29 1.19
C GLN A 36 8.86 -0.74 2.32
N ASP A 37 9.84 0.11 2.01
CA ASP A 37 10.70 0.74 3.02
C ASP A 37 9.90 1.67 3.94
N ARG A 38 8.99 2.45 3.36
CA ARG A 38 8.06 3.30 4.13
C ARG A 38 7.16 2.47 5.05
N MET A 39 6.65 1.36 4.55
CA MET A 39 5.83 0.46 5.34
C MET A 39 6.62 -0.16 6.49
N LYS A 40 7.86 -0.59 6.24
CA LYS A 40 8.75 -1.13 7.29
C LYS A 40 9.04 -0.10 8.38
N THR A 41 9.19 1.16 8.01
CA THR A 41 9.45 2.26 8.95
C THR A 41 8.22 2.54 9.83
N SER A 42 7.02 2.51 9.25
CA SER A 42 5.78 2.81 9.98
C SER A 42 5.21 1.62 10.75
N ARG A 43 5.54 0.40 10.36
CA ARG A 43 4.96 -0.81 10.98
C ARG A 43 5.27 -0.94 12.48
N PRO A 44 6.51 -0.73 12.97
CA PRO A 44 6.78 -0.75 14.41
C PRO A 44 5.97 0.28 15.18
N TYR A 45 5.81 1.47 14.62
CA TYR A 45 5.00 2.53 15.22
C TYR A 45 3.53 2.12 15.33
N ALA A 46 2.96 1.56 14.27
CA ALA A 46 1.59 1.08 14.27
C ALA A 46 1.36 -0.03 15.30
N ARG A 47 2.31 -0.97 15.43
CA ARG A 47 2.27 -2.02 16.45
C ARG A 47 2.33 -1.45 17.86
N ALA A 48 3.22 -0.49 18.11
CA ALA A 48 3.35 0.16 19.41
C ALA A 48 2.08 0.91 19.79
N MET A 49 1.47 1.61 18.84
CA MET A 49 0.20 2.30 19.04
C MET A 49 -0.93 1.33 19.37
N LYS A 50 -1.00 0.20 18.67
CA LYS A 50 -2.00 -0.83 18.93
C LYS A 50 -1.87 -1.42 20.34
N GLN A 51 -0.64 -1.70 20.78
CA GLN A 51 -0.37 -2.19 22.14
C GLN A 51 -0.73 -1.14 23.18
N LEU A 52 -0.38 0.11 22.96
CA LEU A 52 -0.70 1.22 23.85
C LEU A 52 -2.20 1.37 24.03
N ILE A 53 -2.96 1.32 22.95
CA ILE A 53 -4.43 1.40 22.99
C ILE A 53 -5.00 0.21 23.77
N GLY A 54 -4.46 -1.00 23.56
CA GLY A 54 -4.86 -2.19 24.31
C GLY A 54 -4.61 -2.04 25.82
N HIS A 55 -3.45 -1.53 26.20
CA HIS A 55 -3.12 -1.28 27.60
C HIS A 55 -4.02 -0.20 28.23
N LEU A 56 -4.29 0.87 27.50
CA LEU A 56 -5.19 1.93 27.96
C LEU A 56 -6.62 1.44 28.14
N ALA A 57 -7.10 0.56 27.27
CA ALA A 57 -8.43 -0.03 27.37
C ALA A 57 -8.58 -0.92 28.60
N GLN A 58 -7.50 -1.59 29.05
CA GLN A 58 -7.47 -2.44 30.22
C GLN A 58 -7.11 -1.70 31.51
N ALA A 59 -6.60 -0.48 31.41
CA ALA A 59 -6.18 0.29 32.58
C ALA A 59 -7.40 0.71 33.41
N ASN A 60 -7.32 0.47 34.73
CA ASN A 60 -8.29 0.96 35.69
C ASN A 60 -8.04 2.44 36.00
N SER A 61 -8.44 3.29 35.08
CA SER A 61 -8.35 4.73 35.20
C SER A 61 -9.72 5.29 35.66
N GLU A 62 -9.72 6.25 36.54
CA GLU A 62 -10.94 6.98 36.92
C GLU A 62 -11.52 7.72 35.72
N TYR A 63 -10.64 8.22 34.87
CA TYR A 63 -11.02 8.87 33.60
C TYR A 63 -11.08 7.86 32.48
N ARG A 64 -12.26 7.73 31.89
CA ARG A 64 -12.42 6.93 30.65
C ARG A 64 -12.63 7.86 29.46
N HIS A 65 -11.74 7.73 28.48
CA HIS A 65 -11.88 8.48 27.25
C HIS A 65 -13.19 8.07 26.52
N PRO A 66 -13.95 9.02 25.96
CA PRO A 66 -15.20 8.70 25.25
C PRO A 66 -15.09 7.64 24.16
N TYR A 67 -13.94 7.50 23.54
CA TYR A 67 -13.69 6.50 22.50
C TYR A 67 -13.49 5.08 23.04
N LEU A 68 -13.19 4.95 24.34
CA LEU A 68 -12.97 3.66 25.00
C LEU A 68 -14.20 3.19 25.78
N ILE A 69 -15.25 3.98 25.81
CA ILE A 69 -16.49 3.63 26.51
C ILE A 69 -17.28 2.65 25.63
N GLN A 70 -17.63 1.52 26.23
CA GLN A 70 -18.51 0.57 25.60
C GLN A 70 -19.96 1.10 25.61
N ARG A 71 -20.56 1.22 24.45
CA ARG A 71 -21.91 1.73 24.30
C ARG A 71 -22.92 0.59 24.38
N GLU A 72 -23.98 0.79 25.15
CA GLU A 72 -25.02 -0.22 25.32
C GLU A 72 -25.87 -0.39 24.05
N ASP A 73 -26.12 0.71 23.34
CA ASP A 73 -26.95 0.71 22.14
C ASP A 73 -26.15 1.25 20.94
N VAL A 74 -25.70 0.33 20.09
CA VAL A 74 -24.93 0.67 18.89
C VAL A 74 -25.90 0.70 17.70
N LYS A 75 -26.34 1.90 17.32
CA LYS A 75 -27.26 2.11 16.21
C LYS A 75 -26.55 2.21 14.87
N ARG A 76 -25.34 2.71 14.85
CA ARG A 76 -24.56 2.92 13.60
C ARG A 76 -23.10 2.62 13.85
N VAL A 77 -22.47 1.98 12.89
CA VAL A 77 -21.04 1.67 12.92
C VAL A 77 -20.41 2.30 11.67
N GLY A 78 -19.33 3.04 11.87
CA GLY A 78 -18.56 3.62 10.78
C GLY A 78 -17.28 2.81 10.56
N TYR A 79 -16.92 2.61 9.31
CA TYR A 79 -15.66 2.00 8.91
C TYR A 79 -14.83 2.99 8.11
N ILE A 80 -13.59 3.18 8.50
CA ILE A 80 -12.64 3.99 7.76
C ILE A 80 -11.70 3.03 7.03
N ILE A 81 -11.81 3.00 5.71
CA ILE A 81 -11.01 2.11 4.86
C ILE A 81 -10.00 2.96 4.10
N ILE A 82 -8.72 2.68 4.30
CA ILE A 82 -7.63 3.34 3.60
C ILE A 82 -7.01 2.31 2.66
N SER A 83 -7.16 2.53 1.37
CA SER A 83 -6.69 1.61 0.34
C SER A 83 -6.17 2.39 -0.87
N SER A 84 -5.53 1.69 -1.80
CA SER A 84 -5.19 2.26 -3.09
C SER A 84 -6.44 2.38 -3.98
N ASP A 85 -6.34 3.20 -5.05
CA ASP A 85 -7.43 3.43 -6.01
C ASP A 85 -7.75 2.21 -6.89
N ARG A 86 -6.94 1.19 -6.80
CA ARG A 86 -7.11 -0.04 -7.59
C ARG A 86 -7.47 -1.22 -6.72
#